data_78fb004c5f3de6b70c930de513f900b4
#
_entry.id   78fb004c5f3de6b70c930de513f900b4
#
_cell.length_a   1.000
_cell.length_b   1.000
_cell.length_c   1.000
_cell.angle_alpha   90.00
_cell.angle_beta   90.00
_cell.angle_gamma   90.00
#
_symmetry.space_group_name_H-M   'P 1'
#
loop_
_entity.id
_entity.type
_entity.pdbx_description
1 polymer ?
#
loop_
_entity_poly.entity_id
_entity_poly.type
_entity_poly.pdbx_seq_one_letter_code
_entity_poly.pdbx_strand_id
1 'polypeptide(L)'
;MKTIYVLSDSTGETAERVIRAALSQFYDDDVRVHRLSKVSSPSDVQQAMSLVVLTPGLVAYTLVDPHLSEAVERVAEESGLVTVDLLSPLIYSLSRYLGVPSREKPGLLHRIDTEYYRRVEAVNFTVKHDDGQETRYLHKADLVLVGVSRSSKTPLSMYLAHKGYKVANVPIVFGIAPPEELFEIDQTKIVGLLIDPKRLVEIRTSRLINMRQSPRGNYNDYQQVEDEISACRQLYRKHPEWYILNITNKSVEEAASEIMRRMDMNVEY
;
A
#
# COMPACT_ATOMS: atom_id res chain seq x y z
N MET A 1 18.86 20.63 10.82
CA MET A 1 18.35 19.33 10.34
C MET A 1 18.22 18.42 11.54
N LYS A 2 17.01 17.95 11.85
CA LYS A 2 16.72 17.07 13.00
C LYS A 2 16.82 15.61 12.55
N THR A 3 17.24 14.72 13.44
CA THR A 3 17.41 13.30 13.14
C THR A 3 16.52 12.47 14.04
N ILE A 4 15.85 11.46 13.46
CA ILE A 4 15.13 10.43 14.18
C ILE A 4 15.76 9.07 13.82
N TYR A 5 16.12 8.32 14.84
CA TYR A 5 16.63 6.97 14.70
C TYR A 5 15.53 5.96 15.00
N VAL A 6 15.38 4.98 14.13
CA VAL A 6 14.43 3.88 14.28
C VAL A 6 15.21 2.62 14.57
N LEU A 7 15.17 2.12 15.81
CA LEU A 7 15.78 0.84 16.19
C LEU A 7 14.73 -0.27 16.09
N SER A 8 15.11 -1.40 15.50
CA SER A 8 14.22 -2.56 15.40
C SER A 8 15.01 -3.88 15.38
N ASP A 9 14.45 -4.89 16.00
CA ASP A 9 14.91 -6.28 15.94
C ASP A 9 14.58 -6.98 14.60
N SER A 10 13.83 -6.30 13.72
CA SER A 10 13.48 -6.75 12.37
C SER A 10 13.86 -5.70 11.34
N THR A 11 12.98 -5.40 10.37
CA THR A 11 13.24 -4.45 9.26
C THR A 11 13.10 -2.97 9.65
N GLY A 12 12.38 -2.66 10.71
CA GLY A 12 12.08 -1.29 11.16
C GLY A 12 10.99 -0.57 10.36
N GLU A 13 10.35 -1.23 9.40
CA GLU A 13 9.32 -0.61 8.56
C GLU A 13 8.10 -0.13 9.34
N THR A 14 7.66 -0.91 10.33
CA THR A 14 6.50 -0.55 11.17
C THR A 14 6.77 0.74 11.94
N ALA A 15 7.94 0.82 12.60
CA ALA A 15 8.33 2.01 13.35
C ALA A 15 8.47 3.23 12.41
N GLU A 16 9.09 3.08 11.25
CA GLU A 16 9.21 4.17 10.28
C GLU A 16 7.84 4.68 9.83
N ARG A 17 6.88 3.79 9.55
CA ARG A 17 5.51 4.19 9.17
C ARG A 17 4.81 4.97 10.27
N VAL A 18 4.94 4.54 11.53
CA VAL A 18 4.36 5.26 12.68
C VAL A 18 4.99 6.65 12.82
N ILE A 19 6.32 6.75 12.73
CA ILE A 19 7.03 8.04 12.78
C ILE A 19 6.62 8.96 11.63
N ARG A 20 6.53 8.46 10.40
CA ARG A 20 6.07 9.27 9.25
C ARG A 20 4.64 9.75 9.42
N ALA A 21 3.74 8.89 9.94
CA ALA A 21 2.37 9.27 10.24
C ALA A 21 2.31 10.36 11.33
N ALA A 22 3.15 10.27 12.37
CA ALA A 22 3.24 11.31 13.38
C ALA A 22 3.82 12.62 12.82
N LEU A 23 4.89 12.54 12.02
CA LEU A 23 5.53 13.71 11.40
C LEU A 23 4.59 14.49 10.48
N SER A 24 3.62 13.82 9.84
CA SER A 24 2.63 14.49 8.98
C SER A 24 1.74 15.51 9.74
N GLN A 25 1.75 15.48 11.08
CA GLN A 25 1.06 16.47 11.92
C GLN A 25 1.89 17.74 12.19
N PHE A 26 3.12 17.80 11.68
CA PHE A 26 4.03 18.91 11.87
C PHE A 26 4.44 19.50 10.51
N TYR A 27 4.60 20.82 10.45
CA TYR A 27 5.07 21.56 9.26
C TYR A 27 6.60 21.62 9.18
N ASP A 28 7.33 20.59 9.61
CA ASP A 28 8.80 20.58 9.64
C ASP A 28 9.31 19.53 8.64
N ASP A 29 9.72 19.97 7.46
CA ASP A 29 10.22 19.12 6.37
C ASP A 29 11.71 18.76 6.52
N ASP A 30 12.43 19.31 7.52
CA ASP A 30 13.88 19.09 7.71
C ASP A 30 14.17 17.98 8.75
N VAL A 31 13.50 16.84 8.61
CA VAL A 31 13.70 15.67 9.47
C VAL A 31 14.22 14.49 8.66
N ARG A 32 15.37 13.93 9.10
CA ARG A 32 15.90 12.68 8.56
C ARG A 32 15.53 11.51 9.47
N VAL A 33 15.05 10.42 8.86
CA VAL A 33 14.79 9.15 9.55
C VAL A 33 15.87 8.15 9.16
N HIS A 34 16.62 7.65 10.16
CA HIS A 34 17.63 6.60 9.99
C HIS A 34 17.17 5.30 10.61
N ARG A 35 17.16 4.21 9.84
CA ARG A 35 16.84 2.88 10.34
C ARG A 35 18.10 2.16 10.80
N LEU A 36 18.05 1.61 12.02
CA LEU A 36 19.02 0.71 12.62
C LEU A 36 18.29 -0.62 12.88
N SER A 37 18.31 -1.48 11.89
CA SER A 37 17.55 -2.74 11.83
C SER A 37 18.38 -3.93 12.30
N LYS A 38 17.71 -5.06 12.63
CA LYS A 38 18.32 -6.33 13.05
C LYS A 38 19.12 -6.22 14.37
N VAL A 39 18.66 -5.38 15.28
CA VAL A 39 19.20 -5.26 16.64
C VAL A 39 18.76 -6.51 17.43
N SER A 40 19.65 -7.45 17.64
CA SER A 40 19.34 -8.78 18.20
C SER A 40 20.11 -9.13 19.46
N SER A 41 21.02 -8.25 19.90
CA SER A 41 21.85 -8.45 21.07
C SER A 41 22.12 -7.14 21.82
N PRO A 42 22.48 -7.17 23.10
CA PRO A 42 22.92 -5.97 23.84
C PRO A 42 24.10 -5.25 23.18
N SER A 43 24.99 -5.98 22.51
CA SER A 43 26.11 -5.38 21.77
C SER A 43 25.61 -4.58 20.55
N ASP A 44 24.57 -5.05 19.86
CA ASP A 44 23.96 -4.31 18.74
C ASP A 44 23.30 -3.04 19.25
N VAL A 45 22.62 -3.10 20.41
CA VAL A 45 22.05 -1.92 21.06
C VAL A 45 23.15 -0.91 21.36
N GLN A 46 24.26 -1.35 21.95
CA GLN A 46 25.37 -0.46 22.31
C GLN A 46 26.00 0.18 21.06
N GLN A 47 26.18 -0.59 20.00
CA GLN A 47 26.70 -0.08 18.74
C GLN A 47 25.74 0.96 18.11
N ALA A 48 24.45 0.64 18.06
CA ALA A 48 23.42 1.52 17.53
C ALA A 48 23.34 2.84 18.33
N MET A 49 23.27 2.72 19.65
CA MET A 49 23.19 3.88 20.54
C MET A 49 24.45 4.74 20.53
N SER A 50 25.64 4.13 20.34
CA SER A 50 26.89 4.91 20.17
C SER A 50 26.83 5.83 18.95
N LEU A 51 26.21 5.42 17.84
CA LEU A 51 25.98 6.29 16.68
C LEU A 51 25.04 7.45 17.03
N VAL A 52 24.00 7.17 17.80
CA VAL A 52 23.02 8.19 18.24
C VAL A 52 23.66 9.21 19.17
N VAL A 53 24.55 8.78 20.07
CA VAL A 53 25.27 9.68 20.98
C VAL A 53 26.19 10.64 20.20
N LEU A 54 26.82 10.17 19.11
CA LEU A 54 27.68 11.01 18.26
C LEU A 54 26.89 12.05 17.45
N THR A 55 25.67 11.72 17.08
CA THR A 55 24.77 12.62 16.34
C THR A 55 23.40 12.60 17.00
N PRO A 56 23.19 13.41 18.07
CA PRO A 56 22.00 13.33 18.90
C PRO A 56 20.70 13.52 18.11
N GLY A 57 19.70 12.69 18.43
CA GLY A 57 18.39 12.72 17.85
C GLY A 57 17.36 11.97 18.69
N LEU A 58 16.10 11.96 18.25
CA LEU A 58 15.04 11.15 18.85
C LEU A 58 15.27 9.68 18.48
N VAL A 59 15.19 8.77 19.46
CA VAL A 59 15.23 7.33 19.24
C VAL A 59 13.83 6.74 19.39
N ALA A 60 13.26 6.22 18.31
CA ALA A 60 12.02 5.44 18.34
C ALA A 60 12.35 3.97 18.12
N TYR A 61 11.81 3.08 18.93
CA TYR A 61 12.16 1.67 18.79
C TYR A 61 10.96 0.71 18.83
N THR A 62 11.16 -0.44 18.17
CA THR A 62 10.24 -1.59 18.17
C THR A 62 11.07 -2.82 18.44
N LEU A 63 11.26 -3.13 19.71
CA LEU A 63 11.98 -4.32 20.21
C LEU A 63 10.99 -5.17 20.98
N VAL A 64 10.95 -6.48 20.68
CA VAL A 64 10.05 -7.41 21.38
C VAL A 64 10.68 -8.04 22.60
N ASP A 65 12.02 -8.04 22.69
CA ASP A 65 12.77 -8.49 23.85
C ASP A 65 12.87 -7.35 24.88
N PRO A 66 12.28 -7.51 26.09
CA PRO A 66 12.33 -6.49 27.14
C PRO A 66 13.76 -6.10 27.55
N HIS A 67 14.70 -7.06 27.55
CA HIS A 67 16.08 -6.79 27.93
C HIS A 67 16.80 -5.85 26.96
N LEU A 68 16.45 -5.93 25.65
CA LEU A 68 16.99 -5.01 24.66
C LEU A 68 16.37 -3.61 24.81
N SER A 69 15.08 -3.53 25.13
CA SER A 69 14.41 -2.25 25.45
C SER A 69 15.03 -1.58 26.67
N GLU A 70 15.23 -2.32 27.77
CA GLU A 70 15.92 -1.83 28.97
C GLU A 70 17.35 -1.34 28.68
N ALA A 71 18.06 -2.04 27.77
CA ALA A 71 19.40 -1.62 27.36
C ALA A 71 19.38 -0.30 26.59
N VAL A 72 18.38 -0.06 25.71
CA VAL A 72 18.21 1.21 25.02
C VAL A 72 17.93 2.34 26.01
N GLU A 73 16.99 2.13 26.93
CA GLU A 73 16.60 3.15 27.92
C GLU A 73 17.76 3.53 28.83
N ARG A 74 18.52 2.56 29.31
CA ARG A 74 19.69 2.80 30.14
C ARG A 74 20.73 3.70 29.45
N VAL A 75 21.10 3.38 28.20
CA VAL A 75 22.05 4.21 27.44
C VAL A 75 21.48 5.60 27.17
N ALA A 76 20.19 5.69 26.91
CA ALA A 76 19.51 6.95 26.67
C ALA A 76 19.51 7.84 27.93
N GLU A 77 19.21 7.29 29.10
CA GLU A 77 19.27 8.02 30.38
C GLU A 77 20.68 8.53 30.67
N GLU A 78 21.70 7.68 30.51
CA GLU A 78 23.11 8.06 30.72
C GLU A 78 23.57 9.18 29.76
N SER A 79 22.99 9.24 28.56
CA SER A 79 23.40 10.18 27.50
C SER A 79 22.43 11.36 27.33
N GLY A 80 21.35 11.44 28.09
CA GLY A 80 20.33 12.48 27.98
C GLY A 80 19.56 12.45 26.66
N LEU A 81 19.40 11.28 26.04
CA LEU A 81 18.68 11.12 24.78
C LEU A 81 17.18 10.90 25.04
N VAL A 82 16.35 11.35 24.10
CA VAL A 82 14.89 11.12 24.14
C VAL A 82 14.57 9.83 23.39
N THR A 83 13.88 8.91 24.06
CA THR A 83 13.44 7.62 23.49
C THR A 83 11.93 7.52 23.48
N VAL A 84 11.41 6.71 22.53
CA VAL A 84 9.99 6.37 22.44
C VAL A 84 9.86 4.89 22.11
N ASP A 85 9.31 4.13 23.04
CA ASP A 85 8.91 2.73 22.79
C ASP A 85 7.57 2.69 22.07
N LEU A 86 7.56 2.24 20.82
CA LEU A 86 6.38 2.17 20.00
C LEU A 86 5.60 0.86 20.12
N LEU A 87 6.20 -0.18 20.71
CA LEU A 87 5.67 -1.54 20.65
C LEU A 87 5.31 -2.13 22.01
N SER A 88 6.17 -2.00 23.03
CA SER A 88 5.97 -2.66 24.32
C SER A 88 4.69 -2.27 25.04
N PRO A 89 4.23 -0.99 25.04
CA PRO A 89 2.96 -0.62 25.65
C PRO A 89 1.76 -1.34 25.03
N LEU A 90 1.81 -1.55 23.72
CA LEU A 90 0.76 -2.27 22.99
C LEU A 90 0.81 -3.77 23.28
N ILE A 91 2.01 -4.37 23.26
CA ILE A 91 2.21 -5.80 23.61
C ILE A 91 1.68 -6.07 25.02
N TYR A 92 2.03 -5.21 25.98
CA TYR A 92 1.55 -5.34 27.36
C TYR A 92 0.02 -5.27 27.45
N SER A 93 -0.59 -4.31 26.77
CA SER A 93 -2.03 -4.13 26.75
C SER A 93 -2.74 -5.34 26.12
N LEU A 94 -2.21 -5.84 25.00
CA LEU A 94 -2.72 -7.03 24.31
C LEU A 94 -2.56 -8.29 25.17
N SER A 95 -1.42 -8.47 25.84
CA SER A 95 -1.19 -9.61 26.74
C SER A 95 -2.24 -9.66 27.86
N ARG A 96 -2.54 -8.50 28.45
CA ARG A 96 -3.62 -8.39 29.47
C ARG A 96 -5.01 -8.68 28.91
N TYR A 97 -5.31 -8.12 27.73
CA TYR A 97 -6.62 -8.28 27.10
C TYR A 97 -6.89 -9.71 26.63
N LEU A 98 -5.88 -10.36 26.04
CA LEU A 98 -5.96 -11.73 25.52
C LEU A 98 -5.76 -12.79 26.58
N GLY A 99 -5.23 -12.43 27.77
CA GLY A 99 -4.92 -13.37 28.84
C GLY A 99 -3.80 -14.35 28.56
N VAL A 100 -2.92 -14.02 27.58
CA VAL A 100 -1.77 -14.85 27.19
C VAL A 100 -0.48 -14.02 27.14
N PRO A 101 0.69 -14.62 27.50
CA PRO A 101 1.96 -13.91 27.43
C PRO A 101 2.40 -13.68 26.00
N SER A 102 3.21 -12.62 25.78
CA SER A 102 3.92 -12.38 24.53
C SER A 102 4.87 -13.53 24.19
N ARG A 103 5.09 -13.77 22.91
CA ARG A 103 6.05 -14.77 22.42
C ARG A 103 7.50 -14.27 22.45
N GLU A 104 7.72 -12.98 22.57
CA GLU A 104 9.03 -12.30 22.62
C GLU A 104 10.00 -12.72 21.49
N LYS A 105 9.45 -13.05 20.32
CA LYS A 105 10.22 -13.49 19.15
C LYS A 105 10.25 -12.42 18.07
N PRO A 106 11.44 -11.88 17.73
CA PRO A 106 11.61 -10.95 16.63
C PRO A 106 11.13 -11.50 15.28
N GLY A 107 10.65 -10.61 14.41
CA GLY A 107 10.38 -10.93 13.01
C GLY A 107 9.16 -11.82 12.76
N LEU A 108 8.30 -12.08 13.74
CA LEU A 108 7.11 -12.93 13.53
C LEU A 108 6.18 -12.40 12.46
N LEU A 109 6.09 -11.09 12.28
CA LEU A 109 5.31 -10.46 11.21
C LEU A 109 5.89 -10.74 9.80
N HIS A 110 7.19 -10.99 9.71
CA HIS A 110 7.90 -11.19 8.44
C HIS A 110 8.32 -12.65 8.22
N ARG A 111 7.68 -13.60 8.90
CA ARG A 111 7.93 -15.01 8.60
C ARG A 111 7.56 -15.30 7.16
N ILE A 112 8.45 -15.99 6.44
CA ILE A 112 8.18 -16.58 5.12
C ILE A 112 7.20 -17.75 5.37
N ASP A 113 5.93 -17.41 5.42
CA ASP A 113 4.81 -18.31 5.59
C ASP A 113 3.96 -18.37 4.31
N THR A 114 2.89 -19.12 4.37
CA THR A 114 1.94 -19.28 3.25
C THR A 114 1.43 -17.92 2.75
N GLU A 115 1.26 -16.94 3.64
CA GLU A 115 0.78 -15.60 3.28
C GLU A 115 1.83 -14.79 2.49
N TYR A 116 3.12 -14.92 2.83
CA TYR A 116 4.19 -14.32 2.03
C TYR A 116 4.20 -14.86 0.60
N TYR A 117 4.14 -16.21 0.44
CA TYR A 117 4.10 -16.79 -0.90
C TYR A 117 2.84 -16.39 -1.68
N ARG A 118 1.68 -16.31 -1.00
CA ARG A 118 0.45 -15.80 -1.59
C ARG A 118 0.61 -14.38 -2.12
N ARG A 119 1.23 -13.49 -1.35
CA ARG A 119 1.50 -12.10 -1.77
C ARG A 119 2.47 -12.03 -2.95
N VAL A 120 3.55 -12.80 -2.93
CA VAL A 120 4.50 -12.87 -4.03
C VAL A 120 3.83 -13.39 -5.31
N GLU A 121 3.01 -14.44 -5.20
CA GLU A 121 2.27 -14.99 -6.32
C GLU A 121 1.25 -13.98 -6.88
N ALA A 122 0.52 -13.28 -6.01
CA ALA A 122 -0.45 -12.27 -6.38
C ALA A 122 0.21 -11.10 -7.12
N VAL A 123 1.35 -10.59 -6.63
CA VAL A 123 2.11 -9.53 -7.30
C VAL A 123 2.62 -9.98 -8.66
N ASN A 124 3.19 -11.19 -8.75
CA ASN A 124 3.67 -11.75 -10.01
C ASN A 124 2.54 -11.95 -11.03
N PHE A 125 1.37 -12.40 -10.57
CA PHE A 125 0.18 -12.50 -11.41
C PHE A 125 -0.24 -11.12 -11.92
N THR A 126 -0.40 -10.16 -11.01
CA THR A 126 -0.91 -8.83 -11.32
C THR A 126 -0.02 -8.07 -12.31
N VAL A 127 1.31 -8.16 -12.15
CA VAL A 127 2.26 -7.54 -13.11
C VAL A 127 2.09 -8.11 -14.53
N LYS A 128 1.84 -9.42 -14.66
CA LYS A 128 1.66 -10.08 -15.96
C LYS A 128 0.31 -9.78 -16.60
N HIS A 129 -0.69 -9.41 -15.79
CA HIS A 129 -2.06 -9.17 -16.24
C HIS A 129 -2.45 -7.68 -16.15
N ASP A 130 -1.43 -6.80 -16.20
CA ASP A 130 -1.64 -5.36 -16.26
C ASP A 130 -1.94 -4.91 -17.69
N ASP A 131 -2.78 -3.88 -17.82
CA ASP A 131 -3.12 -3.20 -19.08
C ASP A 131 -3.66 -4.14 -20.20
N GLY A 132 -4.45 -5.14 -19.83
CA GLY A 132 -5.10 -6.09 -20.75
C GLY A 132 -4.19 -7.17 -21.33
N GLN A 133 -3.04 -7.41 -20.69
CA GLN A 133 -2.16 -8.51 -21.07
C GLN A 133 -2.68 -9.85 -20.56
N GLU A 134 -2.31 -10.95 -21.24
CA GLU A 134 -2.59 -12.33 -20.83
C GLU A 134 -4.10 -12.62 -20.53
N THR A 135 -5.03 -12.05 -21.32
CA THR A 135 -6.49 -12.13 -21.08
C THR A 135 -7.01 -13.55 -20.96
N ARG A 136 -6.40 -14.54 -21.64
CA ARG A 136 -6.72 -15.98 -21.54
C ARG A 136 -6.66 -16.55 -20.12
N TYR A 137 -5.99 -15.85 -19.17
CA TYR A 137 -5.86 -16.28 -17.77
C TYR A 137 -6.69 -15.46 -16.80
N LEU A 138 -7.61 -14.60 -17.25
CA LEU A 138 -8.50 -13.82 -16.40
C LEU A 138 -9.30 -14.70 -15.42
N HIS A 139 -9.62 -15.92 -15.78
CA HIS A 139 -10.30 -16.89 -14.90
C HIS A 139 -9.52 -17.22 -13.61
N LYS A 140 -8.18 -17.00 -13.60
CA LYS A 140 -7.32 -17.21 -12.43
C LYS A 140 -7.26 -16.00 -11.50
N ALA A 141 -7.82 -14.86 -11.91
CA ALA A 141 -7.87 -13.68 -11.08
C ALA A 141 -8.89 -13.83 -9.94
N ASP A 142 -8.54 -13.27 -8.78
CA ASP A 142 -9.49 -13.08 -7.68
C ASP A 142 -10.40 -11.88 -7.98
N LEU A 143 -9.87 -10.91 -8.71
CA LEU A 143 -10.54 -9.66 -9.07
C LEU A 143 -10.06 -9.16 -10.44
N VAL A 144 -10.97 -8.57 -11.23
CA VAL A 144 -10.65 -7.90 -12.50
C VAL A 144 -11.13 -6.46 -12.46
N LEU A 145 -10.19 -5.51 -12.60
CA LEU A 145 -10.49 -4.09 -12.70
C LEU A 145 -10.70 -3.69 -14.15
N VAL A 146 -11.81 -3.03 -14.45
CA VAL A 146 -12.09 -2.51 -15.79
C VAL A 146 -12.32 -1.00 -15.74
N GLY A 147 -11.91 -0.28 -16.79
CA GLY A 147 -12.10 1.17 -16.85
C GLY A 147 -11.22 1.85 -17.89
N VAL A 148 -11.43 3.13 -18.11
CA VAL A 148 -10.66 3.95 -19.05
C VAL A 148 -9.19 4.09 -18.63
N SER A 149 -8.33 4.48 -19.58
CA SER A 149 -6.93 4.80 -19.26
C SER A 149 -6.86 5.92 -18.21
N ARG A 150 -5.96 5.76 -17.20
CA ARG A 150 -5.77 6.70 -16.07
C ARG A 150 -6.90 6.71 -15.04
N SER A 151 -7.70 5.68 -14.96
CA SER A 151 -8.65 5.46 -13.85
C SER A 151 -8.03 4.68 -12.68
N SER A 152 -6.76 4.86 -12.39
CA SER A 152 -6.02 4.25 -11.26
C SER A 152 -6.03 2.71 -11.21
N LYS A 153 -6.32 2.00 -12.31
CA LYS A 153 -6.32 0.53 -12.34
C LYS A 153 -5.00 -0.06 -11.85
N THR A 154 -3.89 0.30 -12.49
CA THR A 154 -2.55 -0.24 -12.16
C THR A 154 -2.14 0.00 -10.70
N PRO A 155 -2.17 1.22 -10.13
CA PRO A 155 -1.81 1.38 -8.73
C PRO A 155 -2.77 0.65 -7.78
N LEU A 156 -4.05 0.56 -8.11
CA LEU A 156 -5.05 -0.14 -7.31
C LEU A 156 -4.86 -1.66 -7.36
N SER A 157 -4.60 -2.22 -8.56
CA SER A 157 -4.30 -3.65 -8.72
C SER A 157 -3.04 -4.05 -7.96
N MET A 158 -1.99 -3.24 -8.02
CA MET A 158 -0.75 -3.48 -7.28
C MET A 158 -0.96 -3.39 -5.76
N TYR A 159 -1.74 -2.43 -5.28
CA TYR A 159 -2.06 -2.33 -3.86
C TYR A 159 -2.80 -3.58 -3.35
N LEU A 160 -3.82 -4.05 -4.09
CA LEU A 160 -4.55 -5.27 -3.76
C LEU A 160 -3.68 -6.52 -3.87
N ALA A 161 -2.73 -6.56 -4.82
CA ALA A 161 -1.77 -7.66 -4.93
C ALA A 161 -0.85 -7.76 -3.71
N HIS A 162 -0.41 -6.63 -3.14
CA HIS A 162 0.31 -6.60 -1.87
C HIS A 162 -0.51 -7.09 -0.67
N LYS A 163 -1.84 -7.12 -0.80
CA LYS A 163 -2.75 -7.75 0.15
C LYS A 163 -3.00 -9.24 -0.14
N GLY A 164 -2.34 -9.80 -1.17
CA GLY A 164 -2.39 -11.22 -1.54
C GLY A 164 -3.48 -11.59 -2.54
N TYR A 165 -4.10 -10.62 -3.23
CA TYR A 165 -5.13 -10.87 -4.23
C TYR A 165 -4.57 -10.81 -5.64
N LYS A 166 -4.83 -11.82 -6.46
CA LYS A 166 -4.48 -11.85 -7.89
C LYS A 166 -5.44 -10.92 -8.65
N VAL A 167 -4.95 -9.78 -9.06
CA VAL A 167 -5.76 -8.76 -9.74
C VAL A 167 -5.31 -8.60 -11.18
N ALA A 168 -6.24 -8.75 -12.11
CA ALA A 168 -6.02 -8.36 -13.51
C ALA A 168 -6.64 -6.98 -13.76
N ASN A 169 -6.11 -6.24 -14.73
CA ASN A 169 -6.76 -5.02 -15.18
C ASN A 169 -6.95 -5.01 -16.71
N VAL A 170 -8.15 -4.67 -17.13
CA VAL A 170 -8.54 -4.60 -18.53
C VAL A 170 -8.93 -3.16 -18.87
N PRO A 171 -8.19 -2.48 -19.77
CA PRO A 171 -8.55 -1.15 -20.22
C PRO A 171 -9.78 -1.21 -21.14
N ILE A 172 -10.72 -0.29 -20.93
CA ILE A 172 -11.83 -0.06 -21.86
C ILE A 172 -11.43 1.09 -22.76
N VAL A 173 -11.40 0.83 -24.06
CA VAL A 173 -11.04 1.80 -25.10
C VAL A 173 -12.27 2.08 -25.95
N PHE A 174 -12.59 3.36 -26.14
CA PHE A 174 -13.72 3.77 -26.95
C PHE A 174 -13.60 3.23 -28.39
N GLY A 175 -14.67 2.61 -28.90
CA GLY A 175 -14.70 2.02 -30.24
C GLY A 175 -14.01 0.65 -30.37
N ILE A 176 -13.43 0.10 -29.31
CA ILE A 176 -12.84 -1.24 -29.29
C ILE A 176 -13.63 -2.14 -28.34
N ALA A 177 -14.04 -3.31 -28.82
CA ALA A 177 -14.69 -4.28 -27.96
C ALA A 177 -13.74 -4.80 -26.89
N PRO A 178 -14.18 -4.96 -25.63
CA PRO A 178 -13.39 -5.66 -24.63
C PRO A 178 -13.08 -7.10 -25.04
N PRO A 179 -12.02 -7.73 -24.50
CA PRO A 179 -11.71 -9.12 -24.80
C PRO A 179 -12.86 -10.05 -24.41
N GLU A 180 -13.13 -11.07 -25.23
CA GLU A 180 -14.23 -12.02 -25.01
C GLU A 180 -14.11 -12.74 -23.68
N GLU A 181 -12.88 -13.08 -23.28
CA GLU A 181 -12.56 -13.77 -22.03
C GLU A 181 -13.05 -12.99 -20.78
N LEU A 182 -13.22 -11.67 -20.88
CA LEU A 182 -13.78 -10.85 -19.79
C LEU A 182 -15.22 -11.27 -19.46
N PHE A 183 -15.97 -11.73 -20.43
CA PHE A 183 -17.37 -12.14 -20.29
C PHE A 183 -17.54 -13.62 -19.98
N GLU A 184 -16.47 -14.42 -20.06
CA GLU A 184 -16.46 -15.84 -19.75
C GLU A 184 -16.15 -16.16 -18.28
N ILE A 185 -15.60 -15.21 -17.55
CA ILE A 185 -15.28 -15.37 -16.13
C ILE A 185 -16.49 -15.10 -15.24
N ASP A 186 -16.35 -15.44 -13.96
CA ASP A 186 -17.34 -15.06 -12.94
C ASP A 186 -17.50 -13.53 -12.90
N GLN A 187 -18.66 -13.05 -13.32
CA GLN A 187 -18.95 -11.62 -13.47
C GLN A 187 -18.98 -10.88 -12.12
N THR A 188 -19.16 -11.57 -11.01
CA THR A 188 -19.13 -11.00 -9.67
C THR A 188 -17.73 -10.56 -9.25
N LYS A 189 -16.68 -11.06 -9.93
CA LYS A 189 -15.28 -10.66 -9.71
C LYS A 189 -14.87 -9.37 -10.43
N ILE A 190 -15.77 -8.78 -11.22
CA ILE A 190 -15.43 -7.61 -12.03
C ILE A 190 -15.81 -6.33 -11.32
N VAL A 191 -14.86 -5.39 -11.26
CA VAL A 191 -15.05 -4.04 -10.73
C VAL A 191 -14.86 -3.02 -11.83
N GLY A 192 -15.94 -2.32 -12.17
CA GLY A 192 -15.94 -1.21 -13.10
C GLY A 192 -15.54 0.10 -12.40
N LEU A 193 -14.45 0.71 -12.84
CA LEU A 193 -14.00 1.98 -12.29
C LEU A 193 -14.58 3.14 -13.10
N LEU A 194 -15.17 4.10 -12.41
CA LEU A 194 -15.64 5.38 -12.98
C LEU A 194 -14.87 6.54 -12.34
N ILE A 195 -14.62 7.55 -13.15
CA ILE A 195 -13.99 8.80 -12.74
C ILE A 195 -14.74 9.98 -13.36
N ASP A 196 -14.73 11.12 -12.69
CA ASP A 196 -15.27 12.35 -13.26
C ASP A 196 -14.47 12.79 -14.50
N PRO A 197 -15.15 13.19 -15.61
CA PRO A 197 -14.47 13.58 -16.84
C PRO A 197 -13.48 14.73 -16.67
N LYS A 198 -13.83 15.77 -15.90
CA LYS A 198 -12.94 16.91 -15.66
C LYS A 198 -11.70 16.48 -14.93
N ARG A 199 -11.88 15.63 -13.89
CA ARG A 199 -10.75 15.07 -13.12
C ARG A 199 -9.84 14.22 -14.00
N LEU A 200 -10.38 13.42 -14.90
CA LEU A 200 -9.60 12.61 -15.83
C LEU A 200 -8.79 13.45 -16.81
N VAL A 201 -9.37 14.52 -17.33
CA VAL A 201 -8.67 15.51 -18.19
C VAL A 201 -7.49 16.13 -17.45
N GLU A 202 -7.65 16.53 -16.18
CA GLU A 202 -6.57 17.08 -15.36
C GLU A 202 -5.42 16.07 -15.20
N ILE A 203 -5.74 14.82 -14.86
CA ILE A 203 -4.75 13.74 -14.67
C ILE A 203 -3.99 13.47 -15.98
N ARG A 204 -4.69 13.37 -17.10
CA ARG A 204 -4.10 13.13 -18.41
C ARG A 204 -3.21 14.28 -18.87
N THR A 205 -3.65 15.52 -18.62
CA THR A 205 -2.87 16.73 -18.92
C THR A 205 -1.58 16.78 -18.12
N SER A 206 -1.66 16.56 -16.81
CA SER A 206 -0.49 16.50 -15.92
C SER A 206 0.52 15.43 -16.37
N ARG A 207 0.04 14.28 -16.86
CA ARG A 207 0.92 13.24 -17.38
C ARG A 207 1.64 13.65 -18.66
N LEU A 208 0.93 14.29 -19.61
CA LEU A 208 1.55 14.78 -20.85
C LEU A 208 2.66 15.78 -20.54
N ILE A 209 2.43 16.71 -19.60
CA ILE A 209 3.42 17.67 -19.15
C ILE A 209 4.64 16.96 -18.57
N ASN A 210 4.44 15.99 -17.68
CA ASN A 210 5.53 15.23 -17.06
C ASN A 210 6.34 14.40 -18.07
N MET A 211 5.71 13.95 -19.15
CA MET A 211 6.36 13.24 -20.24
C MET A 211 7.01 14.18 -21.27
N ARG A 212 6.98 15.50 -21.06
CA ARG A 212 7.44 16.54 -22.01
C ARG A 212 6.76 16.44 -23.39
N GLN A 213 5.54 15.94 -23.43
CA GLN A 213 4.71 15.86 -24.63
C GLN A 213 3.76 17.05 -24.68
N SER A 214 3.47 17.51 -25.91
CA SER A 214 2.50 18.59 -26.10
C SER A 214 1.12 18.15 -25.59
N PRO A 215 0.41 18.97 -24.79
CA PRO A 215 -0.98 18.68 -24.41
C PRO A 215 -1.98 18.81 -25.58
N ARG A 216 -1.51 19.02 -26.80
CA ARG A 216 -2.33 19.09 -28.00
C ARG A 216 -2.56 17.69 -28.56
N GLY A 217 -3.76 17.15 -28.38
CA GLY A 217 -4.18 15.84 -28.90
C GLY A 217 -5.51 15.42 -28.31
N ASN A 218 -6.07 14.36 -28.86
CA ASN A 218 -7.39 13.84 -28.46
C ASN A 218 -7.37 13.20 -27.06
N TYR A 219 -6.18 12.86 -26.52
CA TYR A 219 -6.04 12.10 -25.28
C TYR A 219 -6.57 12.81 -24.03
N ASN A 220 -6.48 14.15 -23.98
CA ASN A 220 -6.98 14.98 -22.88
C ASN A 220 -8.09 15.95 -23.34
N ASP A 221 -8.65 15.73 -24.54
CA ASP A 221 -9.83 16.45 -24.98
C ASP A 221 -11.05 16.07 -24.16
N TYR A 222 -11.78 17.08 -23.66
CA TYR A 222 -12.91 16.86 -22.76
C TYR A 222 -14.02 16.02 -23.40
N GLN A 223 -14.37 16.31 -24.67
CA GLN A 223 -15.44 15.59 -25.34
C GLN A 223 -15.09 14.11 -25.54
N GLN A 224 -13.86 13.82 -25.93
CA GLN A 224 -13.41 12.45 -26.08
C GLN A 224 -13.37 11.69 -24.75
N VAL A 225 -12.89 12.36 -23.69
CA VAL A 225 -12.92 11.78 -22.35
C VAL A 225 -14.36 11.49 -21.90
N GLU A 226 -15.31 12.38 -22.18
CA GLU A 226 -16.73 12.18 -21.87
C GLU A 226 -17.30 10.98 -22.65
N ASP A 227 -16.95 10.85 -23.94
CA ASP A 227 -17.40 9.76 -24.79
C ASP A 227 -16.84 8.41 -24.30
N GLU A 228 -15.55 8.34 -23.89
CA GLU A 228 -14.96 7.15 -23.29
C GLU A 228 -15.66 6.73 -22.00
N ILE A 229 -15.93 7.68 -21.10
CA ILE A 229 -16.60 7.42 -19.83
C ILE A 229 -18.07 7.01 -20.08
N SER A 230 -18.73 7.62 -21.04
CA SER A 230 -20.09 7.26 -21.42
C SER A 230 -20.17 5.85 -21.98
N ALA A 231 -19.19 5.43 -22.78
CA ALA A 231 -19.08 4.06 -23.26
C ALA A 231 -18.89 3.05 -22.10
N CYS A 232 -18.03 3.38 -21.12
CA CYS A 232 -17.90 2.58 -19.91
C CYS A 232 -19.23 2.46 -19.15
N ARG A 233 -19.95 3.57 -18.94
CA ARG A 233 -21.25 3.56 -18.28
C ARG A 233 -22.27 2.70 -19.02
N GLN A 234 -22.27 2.73 -20.36
CA GLN A 234 -23.15 1.88 -21.17
C GLN A 234 -22.80 0.39 -21.04
N LEU A 235 -21.50 0.06 -21.05
CA LEU A 235 -21.04 -1.30 -20.83
C LEU A 235 -21.46 -1.80 -19.44
N TYR A 236 -21.23 -1.02 -18.39
CA TYR A 236 -21.53 -1.40 -17.02
C TYR A 236 -23.04 -1.59 -16.78
N ARG A 237 -23.90 -0.80 -17.45
CA ARG A 237 -25.36 -0.98 -17.38
C ARG A 237 -25.83 -2.32 -17.96
N LYS A 238 -25.08 -2.92 -18.89
CA LYS A 238 -25.37 -4.22 -19.46
C LYS A 238 -24.97 -5.39 -18.56
N HIS A 239 -24.16 -5.11 -17.56
CA HIS A 239 -23.59 -6.07 -16.60
C HIS A 239 -23.89 -5.62 -15.17
N PRO A 240 -25.15 -5.77 -14.69
CA PRO A 240 -25.57 -5.32 -13.36
C PRO A 240 -24.91 -6.08 -12.21
N GLU A 241 -24.32 -7.24 -12.48
CA GLU A 241 -23.53 -8.04 -11.55
C GLU A 241 -22.15 -7.46 -11.25
N TRP A 242 -21.64 -6.55 -12.09
CA TRP A 242 -20.37 -5.87 -11.86
C TRP A 242 -20.49 -4.86 -10.72
N TYR A 243 -19.51 -4.83 -9.85
CA TYR A 243 -19.43 -3.77 -8.85
C TYR A 243 -18.86 -2.48 -9.48
N ILE A 244 -19.59 -1.37 -9.39
CA ILE A 244 -19.18 -0.10 -9.98
C ILE A 244 -18.69 0.84 -8.88
N LEU A 245 -17.42 1.23 -8.97
CA LEU A 245 -16.75 2.12 -8.01
C LEU A 245 -16.39 3.46 -8.65
N ASN A 246 -16.88 4.54 -8.07
CA ASN A 246 -16.44 5.90 -8.43
C ASN A 246 -15.19 6.25 -7.63
N ILE A 247 -14.08 6.51 -8.35
CA ILE A 247 -12.76 6.76 -7.77
C ILE A 247 -12.35 8.24 -7.80
N THR A 248 -13.23 9.16 -8.20
CA THR A 248 -12.91 10.57 -8.51
C THR A 248 -12.08 11.28 -7.44
N ASN A 249 -12.44 11.11 -6.17
CA ASN A 249 -11.78 11.75 -5.03
C ASN A 249 -11.30 10.75 -3.99
N LYS A 250 -11.03 9.51 -4.42
CA LYS A 250 -10.55 8.46 -3.52
C LYS A 250 -9.06 8.22 -3.69
N SER A 251 -8.37 8.01 -2.58
CA SER A 251 -7.03 7.44 -2.60
C SER A 251 -7.07 5.97 -3.04
N VAL A 252 -5.91 5.42 -3.38
CA VAL A 252 -5.80 3.99 -3.75
C VAL A 252 -6.23 3.10 -2.59
N GLU A 253 -5.86 3.47 -1.36
CA GLU A 253 -6.17 2.76 -0.12
C GLU A 253 -7.66 2.76 0.19
N GLU A 254 -8.34 3.90 0.02
CA GLU A 254 -9.79 4.02 0.21
C GLU A 254 -10.55 3.18 -0.81
N ALA A 255 -10.16 3.27 -2.09
CA ALA A 255 -10.75 2.47 -3.15
C ALA A 255 -10.56 0.97 -2.91
N ALA A 256 -9.34 0.56 -2.53
CA ALA A 256 -9.05 -0.84 -2.20
C ALA A 256 -9.87 -1.34 -1.01
N SER A 257 -9.96 -0.54 0.06
CA SER A 257 -10.73 -0.91 1.26
C SER A 257 -12.23 -1.08 0.95
N GLU A 258 -12.78 -0.24 0.07
CA GLU A 258 -14.16 -0.34 -0.35
C GLU A 258 -14.42 -1.58 -1.21
N ILE A 259 -13.50 -1.89 -2.14
CA ILE A 259 -13.56 -3.12 -2.95
C ILE A 259 -13.50 -4.35 -2.04
N MET A 260 -12.49 -4.44 -1.16
CA MET A 260 -12.32 -5.60 -0.27
C MET A 260 -13.57 -5.84 0.58
N ARG A 261 -14.13 -4.78 1.17
CA ARG A 261 -15.35 -4.87 1.97
C ARG A 261 -16.56 -5.34 1.14
N ARG A 262 -16.71 -4.84 -0.09
CA ARG A 262 -17.85 -5.17 -0.96
C ARG A 262 -17.79 -6.58 -1.51
N MET A 263 -16.58 -7.08 -1.75
CA MET A 263 -16.31 -8.39 -2.34
C MET A 263 -16.14 -9.49 -1.28
N ASP A 264 -16.45 -9.20 0.00
CA ASP A 264 -16.22 -10.11 1.15
C ASP A 264 -14.80 -10.70 1.19
N MET A 265 -13.84 -9.94 0.66
CA MET A 265 -12.43 -10.30 0.69
C MET A 265 -11.94 -10.08 2.13
N ASN A 266 -11.63 -11.17 2.82
CA ASN A 266 -11.18 -11.13 4.21
C ASN A 266 -9.93 -10.26 4.34
N VAL A 267 -10.03 -9.21 5.12
CA VAL A 267 -8.90 -8.44 5.61
C VAL A 267 -8.36 -9.21 6.82
N GLU A 268 -7.63 -10.31 6.58
CA GLU A 268 -6.79 -10.88 7.62
C GLU A 268 -5.60 -9.92 7.82
N TYR A 269 -5.60 -9.29 8.99
CA TYR A 269 -4.51 -8.44 9.47
C TYR A 269 -3.36 -9.28 10.00
#